data_c20cee1992fd9462ed4396900679db1d
#
_entry.id   c20cee1992fd9462ed4396900679db1d
#
_cell.length_a   1.000
_cell.length_b   1.000
_cell.length_c   1.000
_cell.angle_alpha   90.00
_cell.angle_beta   90.00
_cell.angle_gamma   90.00
#
_symmetry.space_group_name_H-M   'P 1'
#
loop_
_entity.id
_entity.type
_entity.pdbx_description
1 polymer ?
#
loop_
_entity_poly.entity_id
_entity_poly.type
_entity_poly.pdbx_seq_one_letter_code
_entity_poly.pdbx_strand_id
1 'polypeptide(L)'
;MTNRHQSIDGFSIRRRTPNDIYKRSTFWSHSKSKKLMSGNDLFKNEYYNSCFIYDYYPNFHHQLKAKLLKHFICTQILREELLIDLLTKVIPKPRLENKSGDELQKEIRKAELIRDKKINYNHYILWQLSSALFYKLGNRPWKLANIRERVCYVGLVYKKFENLSDYGNAVCAAQMFLDNGDGVVFKSNGKPHYNKRTKEHHLKKSDASDLINQALKSYWDIHETNPKELFIHSRTKFNKEEWEGFSEVCPSETKIIGITIKESSSIKFYRSEKYPIIRGTVWILNEVKAFLFTKGFIPQIHTTNASEVPNPLEIEITGGDGEISVIVEDILRLTKLNYNACLFGDGVPITLKFSDYVGEILTSVPSVEKMPPLHFKYYL
;
A
#
# COMPACT_ATOMS: atom_id res chain seq x y z
N MET A 1 -32.45 13.56 9.28
CA MET A 1 -31.24 14.37 8.97
C MET A 1 -30.98 14.26 7.49
N THR A 2 -31.17 15.35 6.79
CA THR A 2 -31.04 15.43 5.32
C THR A 2 -29.60 15.23 4.90
N ASN A 3 -29.34 14.22 4.06
CA ASN A 3 -28.06 14.00 3.40
C ASN A 3 -27.72 15.20 2.52
N ARG A 4 -26.90 16.13 3.00
CA ARG A 4 -26.41 17.23 2.16
C ARG A 4 -25.23 16.74 1.33
N HIS A 5 -25.37 16.80 0.01
CA HIS A 5 -24.25 16.74 -0.91
C HIS A 5 -23.52 18.09 -0.88
N GLN A 6 -22.25 18.08 -0.60
CA GLN A 6 -21.38 19.26 -0.76
C GLN A 6 -20.42 18.98 -1.91
N SER A 7 -20.28 19.96 -2.79
CA SER A 7 -19.32 19.91 -3.90
C SER A 7 -18.17 20.87 -3.59
N ILE A 8 -16.96 20.37 -3.66
CA ILE A 8 -15.73 21.17 -3.56
C ILE A 8 -14.87 20.81 -4.78
N ASP A 9 -14.56 21.78 -5.61
CA ASP A 9 -13.69 21.63 -6.80
C ASP A 9 -14.06 20.43 -7.71
N GLY A 10 -15.36 20.21 -7.92
CA GLY A 10 -15.86 19.10 -8.74
C GLY A 10 -15.86 17.75 -8.04
N PHE A 11 -15.60 17.69 -6.72
CA PHE A 11 -15.83 16.51 -5.90
C PHE A 11 -17.22 16.50 -5.30
N SER A 12 -17.83 15.33 -5.27
CA SER A 12 -19.07 15.11 -4.54
C SER A 12 -18.76 14.48 -3.18
N ILE A 13 -19.03 15.22 -2.11
CA ILE A 13 -18.85 14.74 -0.73
C ILE A 13 -20.22 14.37 -0.18
N ARG A 14 -20.39 13.12 0.17
CA ARG A 14 -21.56 12.67 0.94
C ARG A 14 -21.15 12.43 2.39
N ARG A 15 -21.75 13.13 3.34
CA ARG A 15 -21.63 12.76 4.76
C ARG A 15 -22.27 11.38 4.97
N ARG A 16 -21.49 10.43 5.44
CA ARG A 16 -21.95 9.07 5.74
C ARG A 16 -22.08 8.89 7.24
N THR A 17 -23.17 8.25 7.66
CA THR A 17 -23.24 7.74 9.01
C THR A 17 -22.38 6.47 9.13
N PRO A 18 -21.85 6.12 10.32
CA PRO A 18 -21.07 4.90 10.53
C PRO A 18 -21.77 3.63 10.04
N ASN A 19 -23.11 3.58 10.19
CA ASN A 19 -23.94 2.48 9.72
C ASN A 19 -24.03 2.40 8.18
N ASP A 20 -23.92 3.51 7.46
CA ASP A 20 -23.88 3.52 6.00
C ASP A 20 -22.58 2.97 5.46
N ILE A 21 -21.46 3.22 6.14
CA ILE A 21 -20.16 2.71 5.76
C ILE A 21 -20.11 1.18 5.96
N TYR A 22 -20.63 0.69 7.09
CA TYR A 22 -20.59 -0.74 7.41
C TYR A 22 -21.54 -1.55 6.51
N LYS A 23 -22.74 -1.08 6.28
CA LYS A 23 -23.71 -1.74 5.39
C LYS A 23 -23.24 -1.77 3.93
N ARG A 24 -22.48 -0.78 3.49
CA ARG A 24 -22.03 -0.68 2.10
C ARG A 24 -20.72 -1.42 1.83
N SER A 25 -19.79 -1.48 2.76
CA SER A 25 -18.58 -2.30 2.60
C SER A 25 -18.88 -3.81 2.45
N THR A 26 -19.98 -4.28 3.04
CA THR A 26 -20.43 -5.68 2.92
C THR A 26 -21.38 -5.92 1.73
N PHE A 27 -22.01 -4.89 1.17
CA PHE A 27 -23.04 -5.00 0.14
C PHE A 27 -22.51 -4.84 -1.29
N TRP A 28 -21.31 -4.28 -1.46
CA TRP A 28 -20.80 -3.82 -2.75
C TRP A 28 -19.70 -4.70 -3.34
N SER A 29 -19.84 -6.01 -3.24
CA SER A 29 -19.16 -6.87 -4.20
C SER A 29 -19.89 -6.76 -5.56
N HIS A 30 -19.14 -6.59 -6.63
CA HIS A 30 -19.66 -6.40 -8.00
C HIS A 30 -20.73 -7.44 -8.43
N SER A 31 -20.71 -8.63 -7.83
CA SER A 31 -21.69 -9.70 -8.08
C SER A 31 -23.05 -9.46 -7.38
N LYS A 32 -23.08 -8.74 -6.28
CA LYS A 32 -24.33 -8.44 -5.56
C LYS A 32 -25.05 -7.21 -6.11
N SER A 33 -24.33 -6.23 -6.66
CA SER A 33 -24.94 -5.09 -7.33
C SER A 33 -25.73 -5.49 -8.59
N LYS A 34 -25.23 -6.45 -9.36
CA LYS A 34 -25.95 -6.99 -10.53
C LYS A 34 -27.25 -7.71 -10.17
N LYS A 35 -27.30 -8.40 -9.01
CA LYS A 35 -28.51 -9.09 -8.53
C LYS A 35 -29.60 -8.13 -8.04
N LEU A 36 -29.21 -6.99 -7.46
CA LEU A 36 -30.14 -5.95 -7.03
C LEU A 36 -30.74 -5.15 -8.21
N MET A 37 -30.05 -5.12 -9.34
CA MET A 37 -30.50 -4.43 -10.55
C MET A 37 -31.60 -5.17 -11.34
N SER A 38 -31.88 -6.41 -11.01
CA SER A 38 -32.87 -7.26 -11.75
C SER A 38 -34.31 -7.11 -11.24
N GLY A 39 -34.58 -6.29 -10.22
CA GLY A 39 -35.92 -6.05 -9.68
C GLY A 39 -36.57 -4.76 -10.19
N ASN A 40 -37.88 -4.77 -10.37
CA ASN A 40 -38.71 -3.57 -10.64
C ASN A 40 -38.75 -2.65 -9.43
N ASP A 41 -37.70 -1.86 -9.22
CA ASP A 41 -37.58 -1.05 -8.00
C ASP A 41 -37.83 0.44 -8.31
N LEU A 42 -38.79 1.04 -7.60
CA LEU A 42 -39.15 2.44 -7.67
C LEU A 42 -37.96 3.40 -7.39
N PHE A 43 -36.88 2.87 -6.75
CA PHE A 43 -35.67 3.62 -6.41
C PHE A 43 -34.50 3.39 -7.37
N LYS A 44 -34.75 2.84 -8.54
CA LYS A 44 -33.71 2.48 -9.52
C LYS A 44 -32.82 3.67 -9.89
N ASN A 45 -33.39 4.87 -10.03
CA ASN A 45 -32.63 6.08 -10.38
C ASN A 45 -31.72 6.59 -9.23
N GLU A 46 -32.16 6.53 -7.99
CA GLU A 46 -31.31 6.89 -6.84
C GLU A 46 -30.18 5.89 -6.64
N TYR A 47 -30.49 4.63 -6.87
CA TYR A 47 -29.52 3.56 -6.82
C TYR A 47 -28.47 3.71 -7.94
N TYR A 48 -28.89 3.96 -9.16
CA TYR A 48 -28.00 4.22 -10.31
C TYR A 48 -27.06 5.41 -10.08
N ASN A 49 -27.61 6.53 -9.60
CA ASN A 49 -26.80 7.70 -9.27
C ASN A 49 -25.82 7.44 -8.13
N SER A 50 -26.23 6.66 -7.14
CA SER A 50 -25.33 6.25 -6.04
C SER A 50 -24.25 5.31 -6.51
N CYS A 51 -24.57 4.34 -7.36
CA CYS A 51 -23.62 3.39 -7.94
C CYS A 51 -22.62 4.10 -8.84
N PHE A 52 -23.11 4.98 -9.72
CA PHE A 52 -22.27 5.74 -10.64
C PHE A 52 -21.21 6.58 -9.90
N ILE A 53 -21.61 7.25 -8.81
CA ILE A 53 -20.67 8.02 -7.98
C ILE A 53 -19.65 7.11 -7.31
N TYR A 54 -20.04 5.91 -6.88
CA TYR A 54 -19.13 4.94 -6.24
C TYR A 54 -18.23 4.23 -7.22
N ASP A 55 -18.76 3.88 -8.38
CA ASP A 55 -18.00 3.21 -9.43
C ASP A 55 -17.00 4.18 -10.09
N TYR A 56 -17.39 5.45 -10.25
CA TYR A 56 -16.53 6.48 -10.84
C TYR A 56 -15.57 7.12 -9.83
N TYR A 57 -15.98 7.23 -8.56
CA TYR A 57 -15.19 7.87 -7.51
C TYR A 57 -15.27 7.04 -6.22
N PRO A 58 -14.62 5.87 -6.18
CA PRO A 58 -14.76 4.94 -5.07
C PRO A 58 -14.26 5.53 -3.74
N ASN A 59 -13.36 6.52 -3.79
CA ASN A 59 -12.71 7.02 -2.58
C ASN A 59 -12.40 8.52 -2.66
N PHE A 60 -13.13 9.33 -1.89
CA PHE A 60 -12.90 10.77 -1.76
C PHE A 60 -11.44 11.10 -1.38
N HIS A 61 -10.83 10.29 -0.54
CA HIS A 61 -9.44 10.48 -0.12
C HIS A 61 -8.46 10.43 -1.30
N HIS A 62 -8.62 9.47 -2.20
CA HIS A 62 -7.77 9.35 -3.38
C HIS A 62 -8.01 10.48 -4.38
N GLN A 63 -9.26 10.89 -4.57
CA GLN A 63 -9.62 12.02 -5.44
C GLN A 63 -9.02 13.33 -4.93
N LEU A 64 -9.16 13.61 -3.63
CA LEU A 64 -8.60 14.80 -3.01
C LEU A 64 -7.08 14.84 -3.20
N LYS A 65 -6.40 13.73 -2.92
CA LYS A 65 -4.95 13.63 -3.15
C LYS A 65 -4.60 13.88 -4.61
N ALA A 66 -5.25 13.19 -5.55
CA ALA A 66 -4.99 13.35 -6.98
C ALA A 66 -5.12 14.80 -7.46
N LYS A 67 -6.12 15.53 -6.97
CA LYS A 67 -6.33 16.95 -7.30
C LYS A 67 -5.27 17.85 -6.67
N LEU A 68 -4.80 17.53 -5.48
CA LEU A 68 -3.84 18.35 -4.74
C LEU A 68 -2.37 18.09 -5.12
N LEU A 69 -2.09 17.00 -5.84
CA LEU A 69 -0.72 16.69 -6.32
C LEU A 69 -0.11 17.86 -7.11
N LYS A 70 -0.87 18.48 -8.00
CA LYS A 70 -0.41 19.61 -8.82
C LYS A 70 -0.08 20.87 -8.01
N HIS A 71 -0.55 20.95 -6.78
CA HIS A 71 -0.28 22.06 -5.87
C HIS A 71 0.80 21.73 -4.84
N PHE A 72 1.40 20.54 -4.89
CA PHE A 72 2.41 20.06 -3.94
C PHE A 72 1.94 20.09 -2.48
N ILE A 73 0.66 19.77 -2.25
CA ILE A 73 0.05 19.78 -0.93
C ILE A 73 -0.04 18.35 -0.38
N CYS A 74 0.62 18.11 0.75
CA CYS A 74 0.43 16.90 1.53
C CYS A 74 -0.89 16.96 2.32
N THR A 75 -1.64 15.86 2.35
CA THR A 75 -2.92 15.79 3.05
C THR A 75 -2.94 14.67 4.08
N GLN A 76 -3.61 14.91 5.20
CA GLN A 76 -3.94 13.89 6.20
C GLN A 76 -5.43 14.00 6.52
N ILE A 77 -6.18 12.95 6.19
CA ILE A 77 -7.60 12.89 6.53
C ILE A 77 -7.74 12.16 7.86
N LEU A 78 -8.43 12.82 8.79
CA LEU A 78 -8.83 12.25 10.06
C LEU A 78 -10.36 12.17 10.11
N ARG A 79 -10.88 11.05 10.59
CA ARG A 79 -12.31 10.92 10.85
C ARG A 79 -12.67 11.70 12.09
N GLU A 80 -13.79 12.41 12.05
CA GLU A 80 -14.29 13.20 13.18
C GLU A 80 -14.45 12.35 14.46
N GLU A 81 -14.99 11.13 14.31
CA GLU A 81 -15.14 10.18 15.41
C GLU A 81 -13.81 9.85 16.09
N LEU A 82 -12.75 9.70 15.30
CA LEU A 82 -11.41 9.43 15.83
C LEU A 82 -10.89 10.61 16.65
N LEU A 83 -11.12 11.85 16.16
CA LEU A 83 -10.74 13.06 16.90
C LEU A 83 -11.52 13.20 18.20
N ILE A 84 -12.82 12.94 18.16
CA ILE A 84 -13.68 12.95 19.35
C ILE A 84 -13.17 11.90 20.35
N ASP A 85 -12.88 10.69 19.91
CA ASP A 85 -12.36 9.61 20.76
C ASP A 85 -11.00 9.94 21.39
N LEU A 86 -10.13 10.61 20.64
CA LEU A 86 -8.81 11.04 21.16
C LEU A 86 -8.92 12.21 22.14
N LEU A 87 -9.85 13.16 21.89
CA LEU A 87 -9.99 14.38 22.67
C LEU A 87 -10.87 14.18 23.90
N THR A 88 -11.86 13.28 23.83
CA THR A 88 -12.72 12.98 24.97
C THR A 88 -12.02 12.06 25.94
N LYS A 89 -11.58 12.57 27.07
CA LYS A 89 -10.99 11.82 28.18
C LYS A 89 -12.01 10.96 28.96
N VAL A 90 -13.05 10.46 28.31
CA VAL A 90 -14.06 9.62 28.99
C VAL A 90 -13.45 8.25 29.24
N ILE A 91 -12.75 8.12 30.35
CA ILE A 91 -12.42 6.84 30.96
C ILE A 91 -13.67 6.40 31.70
N PRO A 92 -14.28 5.28 31.35
CA PRO A 92 -15.46 4.77 32.05
C PRO A 92 -15.13 4.63 33.55
N LYS A 93 -15.82 5.36 34.40
CA LYS A 93 -15.72 5.14 35.85
C LYS A 93 -16.51 3.84 36.15
N PRO A 94 -15.96 2.94 36.98
CA PRO A 94 -16.73 1.79 37.42
C PRO A 94 -17.97 2.25 38.18
N ARG A 95 -19.11 1.63 37.88
CA ARG A 95 -20.34 1.87 38.64
C ARG A 95 -20.21 1.11 39.97
N LEU A 96 -19.87 1.86 41.01
CA LEU A 96 -19.60 1.31 42.34
C LEU A 96 -20.83 1.27 43.25
N GLU A 97 -21.94 1.89 42.81
CA GLU A 97 -23.17 2.00 43.60
C GLU A 97 -23.83 0.61 43.80
N ASN A 98 -24.08 0.27 45.04
CA ASN A 98 -24.80 -0.95 45.51
C ASN A 98 -24.10 -2.29 45.20
N LYS A 99 -22.79 -2.33 45.02
CA LYS A 99 -22.03 -3.57 44.86
C LYS A 99 -21.06 -3.77 46.02
N SER A 100 -20.93 -4.99 46.51
CA SER A 100 -20.03 -5.36 47.60
C SER A 100 -19.25 -6.62 47.24
N GLY A 101 -18.13 -6.83 47.92
CA GLY A 101 -17.32 -8.05 47.85
C GLY A 101 -16.80 -8.35 46.43
N ASP A 102 -16.96 -9.60 46.01
CA ASP A 102 -16.43 -10.12 44.73
C ASP A 102 -17.03 -9.47 43.51
N GLU A 103 -18.27 -9.01 43.55
CA GLU A 103 -18.89 -8.30 42.43
C GLU A 103 -18.26 -6.93 42.20
N LEU A 104 -17.92 -6.24 43.25
CA LEU A 104 -17.21 -4.96 43.18
C LEU A 104 -15.82 -5.13 42.57
N GLN A 105 -15.08 -6.14 43.00
CA GLN A 105 -13.77 -6.45 42.43
C GLN A 105 -13.82 -6.83 40.95
N LYS A 106 -14.83 -7.60 40.53
CA LYS A 106 -15.04 -7.93 39.11
C LYS A 106 -15.32 -6.70 38.26
N GLU A 107 -16.14 -5.76 38.75
CA GLU A 107 -16.42 -4.51 38.01
C GLU A 107 -15.19 -3.58 37.93
N ILE A 108 -14.42 -3.47 39.01
CA ILE A 108 -13.17 -2.71 39.02
C ILE A 108 -12.20 -3.29 37.97
N ARG A 109 -11.95 -4.60 38.00
CA ARG A 109 -11.09 -5.26 37.00
C ARG A 109 -11.57 -5.07 35.57
N LYS A 110 -12.88 -5.14 35.35
CA LYS A 110 -13.48 -4.90 34.03
C LYS A 110 -13.27 -3.46 33.55
N ALA A 111 -13.46 -2.48 34.45
CA ALA A 111 -13.23 -1.07 34.15
C ALA A 111 -11.76 -0.78 33.86
N GLU A 112 -10.84 -1.38 34.62
CA GLU A 112 -9.39 -1.29 34.40
C GLU A 112 -9.00 -1.87 33.02
N LEU A 113 -9.50 -3.06 32.68
CA LEU A 113 -9.25 -3.67 31.36
C LEU A 113 -9.76 -2.81 30.20
N ILE A 114 -10.94 -2.18 30.35
CA ILE A 114 -11.49 -1.26 29.35
C ILE A 114 -10.61 -0.01 29.23
N ARG A 115 -10.21 0.55 30.38
CA ARG A 115 -9.32 1.70 30.44
C ARG A 115 -7.99 1.41 29.75
N ASP A 116 -7.35 0.32 30.07
CA ASP A 116 -6.04 -0.06 29.53
C ASP A 116 -6.11 -0.33 28.03
N LYS A 117 -7.16 -0.98 27.56
CA LYS A 117 -7.43 -1.16 26.12
C LYS A 117 -7.59 0.18 25.41
N LYS A 118 -8.33 1.14 25.99
CA LYS A 118 -8.53 2.47 25.41
C LYS A 118 -7.23 3.28 25.40
N ILE A 119 -6.46 3.27 26.48
CA ILE A 119 -5.16 3.94 26.57
C ILE A 119 -4.21 3.36 25.50
N ASN A 120 -4.10 2.06 25.41
CA ASN A 120 -3.24 1.41 24.41
C ASN A 120 -3.69 1.72 22.97
N TYR A 121 -5.00 1.75 22.71
CA TYR A 121 -5.54 2.14 21.42
C TYR A 121 -5.21 3.60 21.07
N ASN A 122 -5.38 4.53 22.00
CA ASN A 122 -5.06 5.94 21.80
C ASN A 122 -3.55 6.14 21.55
N HIS A 123 -2.68 5.48 22.31
CA HIS A 123 -1.23 5.51 22.09
C HIS A 123 -0.87 4.98 20.69
N TYR A 124 -1.49 3.87 20.27
CA TYR A 124 -1.29 3.31 18.95
C TYR A 124 -1.68 4.31 17.84
N ILE A 125 -2.87 4.93 17.93
CA ILE A 125 -3.35 5.92 16.95
C ILE A 125 -2.45 7.16 16.92
N LEU A 126 -2.08 7.70 18.08
CA LEU A 126 -1.19 8.86 18.18
C LEU A 126 0.17 8.57 17.57
N TRP A 127 0.71 7.38 17.80
CA TRP A 127 1.98 6.95 17.22
C TRP A 127 1.92 6.84 15.70
N GLN A 128 0.86 6.23 15.17
CA GLN A 128 0.63 6.12 13.73
C GLN A 128 0.53 7.51 13.09
N LEU A 129 -0.28 8.39 13.68
CA LEU A 129 -0.50 9.74 13.18
C LEU A 129 0.79 10.57 13.23
N SER A 130 1.53 10.51 14.34
CA SER A 130 2.79 11.24 14.51
C SER A 130 3.83 10.80 13.48
N SER A 131 3.98 9.50 13.25
CA SER A 131 4.91 8.97 12.25
C SER A 131 4.53 9.45 10.83
N ALA A 132 3.25 9.39 10.48
CA ALA A 132 2.77 9.83 9.18
C ALA A 132 2.95 11.34 8.97
N LEU A 133 2.62 12.15 9.97
CA LEU A 133 2.79 13.60 9.91
C LEU A 133 4.27 13.99 9.84
N PHE A 134 5.12 13.36 10.64
CA PHE A 134 6.56 13.62 10.64
C PHE A 134 7.17 13.37 9.26
N TYR A 135 6.77 12.27 8.60
CA TYR A 135 7.21 11.99 7.24
C TYR A 135 6.67 13.00 6.22
N LYS A 136 5.38 13.39 6.31
CA LYS A 136 4.78 14.40 5.41
C LYS A 136 5.43 15.78 5.53
N LEU A 137 5.95 16.10 6.70
CA LEU A 137 6.74 17.32 6.92
C LEU A 137 8.15 17.25 6.30
N GLY A 138 8.53 16.12 5.70
CA GLY A 138 9.82 15.93 5.05
C GLY A 138 10.88 15.26 5.91
N ASN A 139 10.50 14.79 7.10
CA ASN A 139 11.40 14.08 8.01
C ASN A 139 11.25 12.55 7.87
N ARG A 140 12.18 11.80 8.43
CA ARG A 140 12.16 10.32 8.40
C ARG A 140 12.04 9.78 9.82
N PRO A 141 10.93 9.07 10.14
CA PRO A 141 10.74 8.51 11.49
C PRO A 141 11.80 7.49 11.87
N TRP A 142 12.30 6.72 10.90
CA TRP A 142 13.39 5.74 11.03
C TRP A 142 14.08 5.51 9.70
N LYS A 143 15.22 4.86 9.74
CA LYS A 143 15.96 4.38 8.58
C LYS A 143 16.35 2.93 8.75
N LEU A 144 16.63 2.24 7.66
CA LEU A 144 17.19 0.91 7.72
C LEU A 144 18.62 0.94 8.25
N ALA A 145 18.96 -0.01 9.11
CA ALA A 145 20.34 -0.26 9.46
C ALA A 145 21.02 -1.11 8.38
N ASN A 146 22.33 -0.93 8.19
CA ASN A 146 23.16 -1.72 7.26
C ASN A 146 22.59 -1.75 5.83
N ILE A 147 22.25 -0.60 5.30
CA ILE A 147 21.84 -0.45 3.89
C ILE A 147 23.09 -0.59 3.02
N ARG A 148 22.92 -1.30 1.90
CA ARG A 148 23.94 -1.36 0.86
C ARG A 148 23.99 -0.03 0.12
N GLU A 149 25.18 0.52 -0.01
CA GLU A 149 25.38 1.81 -0.67
C GLU A 149 25.18 1.71 -2.18
N ARG A 150 24.66 2.78 -2.78
CA ARG A 150 24.45 2.92 -4.22
C ARG A 150 23.51 1.85 -4.80
N VAL A 151 22.50 1.45 -4.02
CA VAL A 151 21.42 0.59 -4.48
C VAL A 151 20.17 1.39 -4.70
N CYS A 152 19.53 1.19 -5.84
CA CYS A 152 18.26 1.80 -6.20
C CYS A 152 17.19 0.71 -6.36
N TYR A 153 16.05 0.88 -5.70
CA TYR A 153 14.90 -0.03 -5.82
C TYR A 153 13.77 0.68 -6.55
N VAL A 154 13.26 0.06 -7.61
CA VAL A 154 12.10 0.56 -8.36
C VAL A 154 10.97 -0.44 -8.25
N GLY A 155 9.83 -0.03 -7.72
CA GLY A 155 8.60 -0.83 -7.72
C GLY A 155 7.73 -0.48 -8.92
N LEU A 156 7.37 -1.45 -9.72
CA LEU A 156 6.54 -1.30 -10.92
C LEU A 156 5.18 -1.92 -10.71
N VAL A 157 4.12 -1.13 -10.86
CA VAL A 157 2.74 -1.59 -10.72
C VAL A 157 1.86 -1.09 -11.86
N TYR A 158 1.02 -2.00 -12.33
CA TYR A 158 -0.03 -1.72 -13.32
C TYR A 158 -1.38 -1.64 -12.59
N LYS A 159 -2.04 -0.49 -12.65
CA LYS A 159 -3.38 -0.32 -12.10
C LYS A 159 -4.38 -0.07 -13.21
N LYS A 160 -5.40 -0.91 -13.26
CA LYS A 160 -6.50 -0.80 -14.20
C LYS A 160 -7.50 0.25 -13.73
N PHE A 161 -8.07 1.01 -14.67
CA PHE A 161 -9.24 1.84 -14.38
C PHE A 161 -10.46 0.94 -14.23
N GLU A 162 -11.12 0.98 -13.08
CA GLU A 162 -12.23 0.07 -12.75
C GLU A 162 -13.48 0.32 -13.61
N ASN A 163 -13.63 1.53 -14.18
CA ASN A 163 -14.87 2.00 -14.78
C ASN A 163 -14.91 2.02 -16.30
N LEU A 164 -13.83 1.60 -16.94
CA LEU A 164 -13.81 1.54 -18.38
C LEU A 164 -13.93 0.07 -18.79
N SER A 165 -15.00 -0.26 -19.51
CA SER A 165 -15.27 -1.59 -20.06
C SER A 165 -14.15 -2.14 -20.96
N ASP A 166 -13.18 -1.30 -21.28
CA ASP A 166 -12.02 -1.62 -22.08
C ASP A 166 -10.86 -2.10 -21.20
N TYR A 167 -10.48 -3.35 -21.35
CA TYR A 167 -9.30 -3.95 -20.70
C TYR A 167 -7.97 -3.22 -21.00
N GLY A 168 -7.98 -2.27 -21.95
CA GLY A 168 -6.81 -1.53 -22.41
C GLY A 168 -6.44 -0.29 -21.61
N ASN A 169 -7.28 0.16 -20.66
CA ASN A 169 -7.01 1.36 -19.92
C ASN A 169 -6.41 1.03 -18.55
N ALA A 170 -5.09 1.12 -18.46
CA ALA A 170 -4.33 1.01 -17.21
C ALA A 170 -3.30 2.13 -17.13
N VAL A 171 -2.85 2.41 -15.92
CA VAL A 171 -1.72 3.30 -15.64
C VAL A 171 -0.58 2.44 -15.11
N CYS A 172 0.62 2.68 -15.62
CA CYS A 172 1.84 2.19 -15.01
C CYS A 172 2.44 3.29 -14.14
N ALA A 173 2.69 2.98 -12.89
CA ALA A 173 3.43 3.81 -11.97
C ALA A 173 4.66 3.06 -11.50
N ALA A 174 5.79 3.76 -11.49
CA ALA A 174 7.01 3.29 -10.88
C ALA A 174 7.32 4.14 -9.64
N GLN A 175 7.87 3.49 -8.64
CA GLN A 175 8.35 4.16 -7.43
C GLN A 175 9.80 3.78 -7.21
N MET A 176 10.64 4.79 -7.17
CA MET A 176 12.03 4.64 -6.78
C MET A 176 12.15 4.80 -5.27
N PHE A 177 12.84 3.88 -4.64
CA PHE A 177 13.28 3.97 -3.25
C PHE A 177 14.79 3.99 -3.21
N LEU A 178 15.30 4.94 -2.45
CA LEU A 178 16.71 5.09 -2.21
C LEU A 178 17.13 4.35 -0.93
N ASP A 179 18.41 4.11 -0.81
CA ASP A 179 19.05 3.57 0.39
C ASP A 179 18.66 4.34 1.66
N ASN A 180 18.49 5.65 1.57
CA ASN A 180 18.08 6.49 2.69
C ASN A 180 16.58 6.41 3.04
N GLY A 181 15.77 5.66 2.29
CA GLY A 181 14.31 5.52 2.48
C GLY A 181 13.47 6.61 1.81
N ASP A 182 14.07 7.53 1.06
CA ASP A 182 13.32 8.48 0.25
C ASP A 182 12.73 7.78 -0.97
N GLY A 183 11.57 8.26 -1.38
CA GLY A 183 10.87 7.72 -2.53
C GLY A 183 10.41 8.81 -3.48
N VAL A 184 10.56 8.56 -4.77
CA VAL A 184 10.07 9.39 -5.86
C VAL A 184 9.13 8.56 -6.73
N VAL A 185 8.02 9.15 -7.12
CA VAL A 185 7.00 8.50 -7.95
C VAL A 185 7.11 9.01 -9.38
N PHE A 186 7.12 8.10 -10.31
CA PHE A 186 7.08 8.33 -11.74
C PHE A 186 5.81 7.75 -12.34
N LYS A 187 5.24 8.42 -13.31
CA LYS A 187 4.13 7.91 -14.10
C LYS A 187 4.61 7.64 -15.52
N SER A 188 4.36 6.46 -16.05
CA SER A 188 4.56 6.18 -17.46
C SER A 188 3.67 7.08 -18.31
N ASN A 189 4.24 7.65 -19.38
CA ASN A 189 3.49 8.44 -20.35
C ASN A 189 2.69 7.54 -21.32
N GLY A 190 3.12 6.30 -21.50
CA GLY A 190 2.47 5.32 -22.36
C GLY A 190 1.35 4.57 -21.65
N LYS A 191 0.39 4.08 -22.47
CA LYS A 191 -0.64 3.17 -21.97
C LYS A 191 -0.09 1.75 -22.00
N PRO A 192 -0.09 1.02 -20.86
CA PRO A 192 0.26 -0.38 -20.86
C PRO A 192 -0.68 -1.17 -21.76
N HIS A 193 -0.14 -2.10 -22.53
CA HIS A 193 -0.95 -3.01 -23.34
C HIS A 193 -1.37 -4.23 -22.50
N TYR A 194 -2.58 -4.70 -22.73
CA TYR A 194 -3.13 -5.87 -22.04
C TYR A 194 -2.95 -7.14 -22.88
N ASN A 195 -2.28 -8.12 -22.30
CA ASN A 195 -2.16 -9.44 -22.89
C ASN A 195 -3.35 -10.31 -22.47
N LYS A 196 -4.24 -10.61 -23.39
CA LYS A 196 -5.45 -11.43 -23.12
C LYS A 196 -5.14 -12.86 -22.66
N ARG A 197 -3.98 -13.43 -23.08
CA ARG A 197 -3.59 -14.80 -22.72
C ARG A 197 -3.07 -14.90 -21.28
N THR A 198 -2.18 -14.00 -20.88
CA THR A 198 -1.61 -13.98 -19.53
C THR A 198 -2.48 -13.21 -18.55
N LYS A 199 -3.42 -12.39 -19.04
CA LYS A 199 -4.24 -11.45 -18.26
C LYS A 199 -3.41 -10.40 -17.55
N GLU A 200 -2.25 -10.05 -18.08
CA GLU A 200 -1.29 -9.12 -17.53
C GLU A 200 -1.15 -7.88 -18.42
N HIS A 201 -0.75 -6.78 -17.80
CA HIS A 201 -0.40 -5.54 -18.50
C HIS A 201 1.11 -5.43 -18.61
N HIS A 202 1.59 -4.92 -19.74
CA HIS A 202 3.00 -4.71 -20.02
C HIS A 202 3.23 -3.37 -20.70
N LEU A 203 4.42 -2.79 -20.50
CA LEU A 203 4.88 -1.61 -21.22
C LEU A 203 5.43 -1.99 -22.60
N LYS A 204 5.38 -1.03 -23.52
CA LYS A 204 6.20 -1.09 -24.73
C LYS A 204 7.65 -0.76 -24.37
N LYS A 205 8.57 -1.19 -25.21
CA LYS A 205 10.01 -0.95 -25.03
C LYS A 205 10.33 0.53 -24.78
N SER A 206 9.79 1.45 -25.58
CA SER A 206 10.01 2.90 -25.41
C SER A 206 9.53 3.44 -24.06
N ASP A 207 8.34 3.00 -23.62
CA ASP A 207 7.75 3.46 -22.36
C ASP A 207 8.51 2.88 -21.15
N ALA A 208 9.04 1.68 -21.28
CA ALA A 208 9.89 1.04 -20.30
C ALA A 208 11.24 1.76 -20.18
N SER A 209 11.86 2.11 -21.32
CA SER A 209 13.08 2.90 -21.37
C SER A 209 12.90 4.28 -20.73
N ASP A 210 11.83 5.00 -21.08
CA ASP A 210 11.55 6.33 -20.54
C ASP A 210 11.37 6.29 -19.02
N LEU A 211 10.72 5.25 -18.51
CA LEU A 211 10.46 5.10 -17.08
C LEU A 211 11.74 4.90 -16.28
N ILE A 212 12.63 4.03 -16.74
CA ILE A 212 13.92 3.79 -16.08
C ILE A 212 14.86 4.99 -16.23
N ASN A 213 14.86 5.67 -17.38
CA ASN A 213 15.59 6.92 -17.55
C ASN A 213 15.18 7.99 -16.52
N GLN A 214 13.89 8.14 -16.27
CA GLN A 214 13.41 9.06 -15.24
C GLN A 214 13.91 8.67 -13.84
N ALA A 215 13.91 7.36 -13.52
CA ALA A 215 14.42 6.86 -12.25
C ALA A 215 15.94 7.11 -12.11
N LEU A 216 16.72 6.76 -13.11
CA LEU A 216 18.17 6.97 -13.12
C LEU A 216 18.53 8.45 -13.04
N LYS A 217 17.83 9.32 -13.79
CA LYS A 217 18.02 10.77 -13.71
C LYS A 217 17.72 11.29 -12.30
N SER A 218 16.61 10.88 -11.68
CA SER A 218 16.29 11.32 -10.32
C SER A 218 17.27 10.77 -9.28
N TYR A 219 17.83 9.58 -9.51
CA TYR A 219 18.90 9.05 -8.66
C TYR A 219 20.15 9.91 -8.77
N TRP A 220 20.54 10.27 -10.03
CA TRP A 220 21.68 11.15 -10.31
C TRP A 220 21.51 12.55 -9.69
N ASP A 221 20.32 13.14 -9.82
CA ASP A 221 20.02 14.47 -9.26
C ASP A 221 20.19 14.52 -7.72
N ILE A 222 20.10 13.37 -7.05
CA ILE A 222 20.25 13.27 -5.59
C ILE A 222 21.66 12.87 -5.15
N HIS A 223 22.32 11.97 -5.90
CA HIS A 223 23.58 11.34 -5.49
C HIS A 223 24.78 11.75 -6.33
N GLU A 224 24.57 12.49 -7.42
CA GLU A 224 25.59 12.90 -8.41
C GLU A 224 26.42 11.71 -8.98
N THR A 225 25.82 10.49 -8.92
CA THR A 225 26.45 9.26 -9.39
C THR A 225 25.37 8.25 -9.81
N ASN A 226 25.71 7.30 -10.67
CA ASN A 226 24.82 6.19 -11.00
C ASN A 226 24.76 5.15 -9.87
N PRO A 227 23.62 4.44 -9.71
CA PRO A 227 23.56 3.31 -8.80
C PRO A 227 24.47 2.19 -9.28
N LYS A 228 25.08 1.43 -8.37
CA LYS A 228 25.79 0.18 -8.69
C LYS A 228 24.81 -0.93 -9.05
N GLU A 229 23.68 -0.96 -8.37
CA GLU A 229 22.64 -1.97 -8.58
C GLU A 229 21.28 -1.29 -8.68
N LEU A 230 20.50 -1.69 -9.67
CA LEU A 230 19.12 -1.26 -9.89
C LEU A 230 18.21 -2.49 -9.83
N PHE A 231 17.38 -2.57 -8.79
CA PHE A 231 16.39 -3.62 -8.63
C PHE A 231 15.02 -3.16 -9.09
N ILE A 232 14.40 -3.90 -10.01
CA ILE A 232 13.04 -3.64 -10.48
C ILE A 232 12.12 -4.71 -9.90
N HIS A 233 11.24 -4.31 -8.99
CA HIS A 233 10.25 -5.17 -8.35
C HIS A 233 8.91 -5.08 -9.06
N SER A 234 8.32 -6.19 -9.42
CA SER A 234 6.98 -6.29 -10.03
C SER A 234 6.19 -7.46 -9.47
N ARG A 235 4.86 -7.41 -9.63
CA ARG A 235 3.99 -8.57 -9.37
C ARG A 235 3.87 -9.49 -10.58
N THR A 236 4.21 -9.01 -11.77
CA THR A 236 4.16 -9.74 -13.04
C THR A 236 5.57 -9.98 -13.56
N LYS A 237 5.75 -11.07 -14.30
CA LYS A 237 7.03 -11.31 -14.98
C LYS A 237 7.19 -10.29 -16.10
N PHE A 238 8.40 -9.79 -16.27
CA PHE A 238 8.72 -8.89 -17.37
C PHE A 238 8.68 -9.64 -18.71
N ASN A 239 8.11 -9.01 -19.71
CA ASN A 239 8.21 -9.52 -21.06
C ASN A 239 9.54 -9.09 -21.71
N LYS A 240 9.81 -9.60 -22.90
CA LYS A 240 11.07 -9.33 -23.63
C LYS A 240 11.22 -7.84 -23.95
N GLU A 241 10.14 -7.17 -24.41
CA GLU A 241 10.18 -5.76 -24.78
C GLU A 241 10.46 -4.85 -23.57
N GLU A 242 9.80 -5.14 -22.43
CA GLU A 242 10.05 -4.41 -21.19
C GLU A 242 11.50 -4.54 -20.73
N TRP A 243 12.00 -5.79 -20.73
CA TRP A 243 13.35 -6.08 -20.28
C TRP A 243 14.41 -5.44 -21.18
N GLU A 244 14.23 -5.50 -22.50
CA GLU A 244 15.07 -4.80 -23.45
C GLU A 244 15.07 -3.27 -23.22
N GLY A 245 13.87 -2.70 -22.96
CA GLY A 245 13.75 -1.27 -22.68
C GLY A 245 14.44 -0.85 -21.40
N PHE A 246 14.35 -1.65 -20.34
CA PHE A 246 15.05 -1.40 -19.07
C PHE A 246 16.57 -1.49 -19.24
N SER A 247 17.04 -2.53 -19.95
CA SER A 247 18.47 -2.80 -20.10
C SER A 247 19.18 -1.80 -21.01
N GLU A 248 18.50 -1.31 -22.04
CA GLU A 248 19.09 -0.39 -23.04
C GLU A 248 19.53 0.95 -22.45
N VAL A 249 18.82 1.44 -21.45
CA VAL A 249 19.07 2.75 -20.84
C VAL A 249 19.92 2.68 -19.59
N CYS A 250 20.21 1.48 -19.11
CA CYS A 250 21.02 1.28 -17.92
C CYS A 250 22.49 1.56 -18.24
N PRO A 251 23.19 2.41 -17.45
CA PRO A 251 24.63 2.58 -17.58
C PRO A 251 25.39 1.26 -17.44
N SER A 252 26.51 1.11 -18.14
CA SER A 252 27.30 -0.14 -18.14
C SER A 252 27.83 -0.54 -16.76
N GLU A 253 28.05 0.45 -15.88
CA GLU A 253 28.46 0.24 -14.49
C GLU A 253 27.31 -0.12 -13.56
N THR A 254 26.05 -0.04 -14.00
CA THR A 254 24.87 -0.35 -13.21
C THR A 254 24.39 -1.76 -13.48
N LYS A 255 24.42 -2.62 -12.49
CA LYS A 255 23.84 -3.95 -12.58
C LYS A 255 22.33 -3.88 -12.42
N ILE A 256 21.58 -4.27 -13.48
CA ILE A 256 20.13 -4.29 -13.46
C ILE A 256 19.61 -5.69 -13.11
N ILE A 257 18.63 -5.76 -12.18
CA ILE A 257 18.05 -7.02 -11.71
C ILE A 257 16.53 -6.88 -11.64
N GLY A 258 15.84 -7.73 -12.39
CA GLY A 258 14.37 -7.80 -12.41
C GLY A 258 13.86 -8.89 -11.48
N ILE A 259 12.93 -8.53 -10.58
CA ILE A 259 12.43 -9.44 -9.54
C ILE A 259 10.91 -9.45 -9.56
N THR A 260 10.34 -10.64 -9.66
CA THR A 260 8.90 -10.85 -9.47
C THR A 260 8.63 -11.27 -8.04
N ILE A 261 7.68 -10.58 -7.37
CA ILE A 261 7.30 -10.84 -5.99
C ILE A 261 5.79 -11.06 -5.92
N LYS A 262 5.36 -12.25 -5.52
CA LYS A 262 3.94 -12.64 -5.41
C LYS A 262 3.67 -13.26 -4.05
N GLU A 263 2.47 -13.08 -3.51
CA GLU A 263 2.03 -13.87 -2.36
C GLU A 263 1.65 -15.28 -2.84
N SER A 264 2.24 -16.30 -2.23
CA SER A 264 2.01 -17.71 -2.56
C SER A 264 1.09 -18.36 -1.53
N SER A 265 -0.05 -18.90 -1.98
CA SER A 265 -0.94 -19.69 -1.13
C SER A 265 -0.67 -21.20 -1.19
N SER A 266 0.19 -21.64 -2.11
CA SER A 266 0.47 -23.06 -2.37
C SER A 266 1.40 -23.69 -1.36
N ILE A 267 2.14 -22.89 -0.58
CA ILE A 267 3.12 -23.36 0.39
C ILE A 267 2.76 -22.87 1.78
N LYS A 268 2.77 -23.80 2.74
CA LYS A 268 2.54 -23.53 4.16
C LYS A 268 3.60 -24.23 4.98
N PHE A 269 4.22 -23.50 5.91
CA PHE A 269 5.12 -24.07 6.89
C PHE A 269 4.46 -24.05 8.26
N TYR A 270 4.58 -25.17 8.96
CA TYR A 270 4.03 -25.36 10.30
C TYR A 270 5.18 -25.61 11.27
N ARG A 271 5.06 -25.03 12.46
CA ARG A 271 5.91 -25.34 13.60
C ARG A 271 5.15 -26.19 14.59
N SER A 272 5.84 -27.08 15.29
CA SER A 272 5.27 -27.85 16.40
C SER A 272 4.99 -27.03 17.66
N GLU A 273 5.48 -25.78 17.71
CA GLU A 273 5.35 -24.90 18.85
C GLU A 273 4.08 -24.03 18.80
N LYS A 274 3.78 -23.33 19.91
CA LYS A 274 2.60 -22.47 20.09
C LYS A 274 2.49 -21.34 19.03
N TYR A 275 3.61 -20.82 18.55
CA TYR A 275 3.61 -19.68 17.62
C TYR A 275 3.80 -20.14 16.18
N PRO A 276 3.27 -19.39 15.20
CA PRO A 276 3.49 -19.67 13.79
C PRO A 276 4.96 -19.52 13.42
N ILE A 277 5.28 -19.77 12.16
CA ILE A 277 6.63 -19.60 11.61
C ILE A 277 7.21 -18.23 11.98
N ILE A 278 8.52 -18.17 12.22
CA ILE A 278 9.20 -16.91 12.54
C ILE A 278 9.22 -16.01 11.31
N ARG A 279 8.90 -14.73 11.50
CA ARG A 279 9.07 -13.70 10.48
C ARG A 279 10.54 -13.62 10.04
N GLY A 280 10.78 -13.63 8.74
CA GLY A 280 12.12 -13.66 8.14
C GLY A 280 12.62 -15.04 7.81
N THR A 281 11.85 -16.13 8.09
CA THR A 281 12.20 -17.47 7.61
C THR A 281 12.18 -17.48 6.08
N VAL A 282 13.23 -18.09 5.50
CA VAL A 282 13.41 -18.20 4.05
C VAL A 282 13.57 -19.66 3.67
N TRP A 283 12.99 -20.04 2.56
CA TRP A 283 13.28 -21.27 1.86
C TRP A 283 13.80 -20.95 0.46
N ILE A 284 15.10 -21.11 0.24
CA ILE A 284 15.74 -20.95 -1.06
C ILE A 284 15.54 -22.26 -1.82
N LEU A 285 14.80 -22.19 -2.93
CA LEU A 285 14.52 -23.34 -3.77
C LEU A 285 15.67 -23.61 -4.74
N ASN A 286 16.20 -22.55 -5.35
CA ASN A 286 17.35 -22.58 -6.26
C ASN A 286 17.96 -21.17 -6.37
N GLU A 287 18.93 -20.99 -7.26
CA GLU A 287 19.66 -19.72 -7.45
C GLU A 287 18.78 -18.53 -7.88
N VAL A 288 17.61 -18.79 -8.46
CA VAL A 288 16.70 -17.74 -8.96
C VAL A 288 15.38 -17.63 -8.21
N LYS A 289 15.08 -18.55 -7.28
CA LYS A 289 13.76 -18.63 -6.64
C LYS A 289 13.83 -18.95 -5.15
N ALA A 290 13.10 -18.16 -4.37
CA ALA A 290 12.98 -18.35 -2.93
C ALA A 290 11.55 -18.02 -2.43
N PHE A 291 11.24 -18.50 -1.22
CA PHE A 291 10.02 -18.19 -0.47
C PHE A 291 10.38 -17.53 0.85
N LEU A 292 9.87 -16.31 1.06
CA LEU A 292 10.14 -15.49 2.23
C LEU A 292 8.88 -15.28 3.08
N PHE A 293 8.93 -15.66 4.34
CA PHE A 293 7.86 -15.40 5.30
C PHE A 293 8.01 -14.00 5.94
N THR A 294 7.34 -13.01 5.37
CA THR A 294 7.34 -11.62 5.87
C THR A 294 6.35 -11.39 7.01
N LYS A 295 5.44 -12.33 7.23
CA LYS A 295 4.49 -12.40 8.35
C LYS A 295 4.83 -13.61 9.22
N GLY A 296 4.46 -13.57 10.49
CA GLY A 296 4.71 -14.66 11.43
C GLY A 296 5.05 -14.18 12.83
N PHE A 297 5.63 -15.04 13.63
CA PHE A 297 6.07 -14.71 14.99
C PHE A 297 7.28 -13.79 14.99
N ILE A 298 7.26 -12.80 15.85
CA ILE A 298 8.33 -11.80 16.02
C ILE A 298 8.87 -11.96 17.45
N PRO A 299 10.00 -12.68 17.63
CA PRO A 299 10.53 -12.98 18.96
C PRO A 299 10.86 -11.74 19.81
N GLN A 300 11.37 -10.67 19.18
CA GLN A 300 11.81 -9.45 19.86
C GLN A 300 10.70 -8.74 20.62
N ILE A 301 9.46 -8.88 20.18
CA ILE A 301 8.29 -8.24 20.81
C ILE A 301 7.25 -9.27 21.26
N HIS A 302 7.60 -10.55 21.27
CA HIS A 302 6.74 -11.66 21.71
C HIS A 302 5.31 -11.64 21.12
N THR A 303 5.17 -11.22 19.85
CA THR A 303 3.88 -11.11 19.17
C THR A 303 3.91 -11.73 17.79
N THR A 304 2.76 -11.83 17.17
CA THR A 304 2.63 -12.25 15.78
C THR A 304 1.90 -11.19 14.97
N ASN A 305 2.35 -10.95 13.76
CA ASN A 305 1.65 -10.11 12.78
C ASN A 305 0.79 -10.93 11.80
N ALA A 306 0.51 -12.17 12.15
CA ALA A 306 -0.40 -13.05 11.42
C ALA A 306 -1.36 -13.72 12.39
N SER A 307 -2.65 -13.76 12.05
CA SER A 307 -3.71 -14.44 12.81
C SER A 307 -3.77 -15.94 12.50
N GLU A 308 -3.20 -16.37 11.38
CA GLU A 308 -3.21 -17.71 10.85
C GLU A 308 -1.81 -18.12 10.38
N VAL A 309 -1.69 -19.33 9.81
CA VAL A 309 -0.45 -19.75 9.14
C VAL A 309 -0.19 -18.83 7.95
N PRO A 310 0.88 -18.02 7.99
CA PRO A 310 1.11 -16.99 6.97
C PRO A 310 1.46 -17.61 5.61
N ASN A 311 1.08 -16.90 4.55
CA ASN A 311 1.56 -17.17 3.21
C ASN A 311 2.94 -16.54 3.02
N PRO A 312 3.91 -17.22 2.42
CA PRO A 312 5.17 -16.62 2.03
C PRO A 312 5.02 -15.72 0.80
N LEU A 313 5.97 -14.82 0.63
CA LEU A 313 6.24 -14.20 -0.66
C LEU A 313 7.08 -15.16 -1.50
N GLU A 314 6.62 -15.45 -2.70
CA GLU A 314 7.40 -16.08 -3.75
C GLU A 314 8.21 -15.01 -4.47
N ILE A 315 9.52 -15.17 -4.48
CA ILE A 315 10.50 -14.24 -5.03
C ILE A 315 11.24 -14.96 -6.14
N GLU A 316 11.22 -14.38 -7.34
CA GLU A 316 11.86 -14.98 -8.52
C GLU A 316 12.65 -13.91 -9.27
N ILE A 317 13.92 -14.19 -9.58
CA ILE A 317 14.73 -13.37 -10.48
C ILE A 317 14.25 -13.66 -11.89
N THR A 318 13.72 -12.64 -12.55
CA THR A 318 13.11 -12.74 -13.89
C THR A 318 13.87 -11.96 -14.96
N GLY A 319 14.95 -11.30 -14.57
CA GLY A 319 15.85 -10.59 -15.48
C GLY A 319 17.17 -10.24 -14.80
N GLY A 320 18.27 -10.27 -15.54
CA GLY A 320 19.61 -10.04 -15.01
C GLY A 320 20.09 -11.15 -14.06
N ASP A 321 21.26 -10.93 -13.48
CA ASP A 321 21.87 -11.86 -12.53
C ASP A 321 21.90 -11.24 -11.14
N GLY A 322 21.57 -12.02 -10.12
CA GLY A 322 21.58 -11.57 -8.74
C GLY A 322 21.76 -12.72 -7.76
N GLU A 323 22.26 -12.42 -6.58
CA GLU A 323 22.35 -13.38 -5.50
C GLU A 323 21.01 -13.42 -4.74
N ILE A 324 20.31 -14.56 -4.82
CA ILE A 324 18.95 -14.69 -4.25
C ILE A 324 18.91 -14.44 -2.74
N SER A 325 19.95 -14.79 -2.00
CA SER A 325 20.07 -14.56 -0.56
C SER A 325 20.09 -13.06 -0.22
N VAL A 326 20.86 -12.28 -0.97
CA VAL A 326 20.94 -10.82 -0.83
C VAL A 326 19.60 -10.16 -1.18
N ILE A 327 18.98 -10.60 -2.27
CA ILE A 327 17.69 -10.10 -2.73
C ILE A 327 16.59 -10.32 -1.67
N VAL A 328 16.53 -11.51 -1.09
CA VAL A 328 15.56 -11.87 -0.07
C VAL A 328 15.74 -11.02 1.20
N GLU A 329 17.00 -10.78 1.61
CA GLU A 329 17.30 -9.92 2.74
C GLU A 329 16.86 -8.46 2.50
N ASP A 330 17.15 -7.93 1.31
CA ASP A 330 16.71 -6.58 0.91
C ASP A 330 15.18 -6.46 0.91
N ILE A 331 14.48 -7.45 0.35
CA ILE A 331 13.01 -7.48 0.34
C ILE A 331 12.47 -7.48 1.77
N LEU A 332 13.04 -8.29 2.68
CA LEU A 332 12.65 -8.29 4.09
C LEU A 332 12.89 -6.93 4.76
N ARG A 333 14.01 -6.28 4.50
CA ARG A 333 14.33 -4.94 4.98
C ARG A 333 13.32 -3.91 4.48
N LEU A 334 13.00 -3.93 3.17
CA LEU A 334 12.03 -3.03 2.54
C LEU A 334 10.60 -3.18 3.10
N THR A 335 10.26 -4.28 3.77
CA THR A 335 8.98 -4.41 4.48
C THR A 335 8.89 -3.54 5.75
N LYS A 336 9.99 -2.92 6.20
CA LYS A 336 10.05 -2.07 7.41
C LYS A 336 9.94 -0.58 7.13
N LEU A 337 9.91 -0.14 5.87
CA LEU A 337 9.94 1.28 5.48
C LEU A 337 8.55 1.92 5.30
N ASN A 338 7.54 1.40 5.95
CA ASN A 338 6.22 2.02 5.87
C ASN A 338 6.10 3.21 6.83
N TYR A 339 6.31 4.41 6.32
CA TYR A 339 6.21 5.65 7.11
C TYR A 339 4.77 6.15 7.32
N ASN A 340 3.78 5.57 6.62
CA ASN A 340 2.37 5.89 6.85
C ASN A 340 1.77 5.15 8.05
N ALA A 341 2.51 4.21 8.61
CA ALA A 341 2.10 3.46 9.78
C ALA A 341 3.34 2.99 10.56
N CYS A 342 3.30 3.07 11.88
CA CYS A 342 4.35 2.53 12.72
C CYS A 342 4.11 1.04 12.96
N LEU A 343 4.53 0.21 12.03
CA LEU A 343 4.47 -1.24 12.13
C LEU A 343 5.87 -1.82 12.16
N PHE A 344 6.06 -2.90 12.92
CA PHE A 344 7.34 -3.62 12.94
C PHE A 344 7.76 -4.12 11.55
N GLY A 345 6.81 -4.40 10.69
CA GLY A 345 7.01 -4.74 9.28
C GLY A 345 5.72 -5.09 8.58
N ASP A 346 5.68 -4.79 7.30
CA ASP A 346 4.58 -5.13 6.41
C ASP A 346 4.69 -6.55 5.84
N GLY A 347 3.58 -7.03 5.27
CA GLY A 347 3.56 -8.32 4.58
C GLY A 347 4.22 -8.30 3.21
N VAL A 348 4.35 -7.13 2.59
CA VAL A 348 4.99 -6.91 1.28
C VAL A 348 5.98 -5.77 1.36
N PRO A 349 7.03 -5.75 0.52
CA PRO A 349 7.98 -4.65 0.51
C PRO A 349 7.32 -3.34 0.09
N ILE A 350 7.88 -2.24 0.59
CA ILE A 350 7.36 -0.89 0.36
C ILE A 350 7.24 -0.56 -1.12
N THR A 351 8.17 -1.04 -1.94
CA THR A 351 8.19 -0.89 -3.40
C THR A 351 6.91 -1.36 -4.09
N LEU A 352 6.27 -2.40 -3.58
CA LEU A 352 5.00 -2.91 -4.12
C LEU A 352 3.79 -2.35 -3.39
N LYS A 353 3.87 -2.23 -2.06
CA LYS A 353 2.75 -1.76 -1.24
C LYS A 353 2.33 -0.35 -1.62
N PHE A 354 3.28 0.54 -1.75
CA PHE A 354 2.99 1.94 -2.07
C PHE A 354 2.67 2.16 -3.54
N SER A 355 3.17 1.31 -4.42
CA SER A 355 2.78 1.36 -5.83
C SER A 355 1.29 1.09 -6.02
N ASP A 356 0.69 0.22 -5.19
CA ASP A 356 -0.76 0.02 -5.17
C ASP A 356 -1.50 1.31 -4.78
N TYR A 357 -1.07 2.00 -3.72
CA TYR A 357 -1.67 3.28 -3.29
C TYR A 357 -1.52 4.39 -4.34
N VAL A 358 -0.34 4.52 -4.94
CA VAL A 358 -0.11 5.48 -6.02
C VAL A 358 -1.00 5.17 -7.21
N GLY A 359 -1.11 3.90 -7.60
CA GLY A 359 -2.00 3.48 -8.66
C GLY A 359 -3.46 3.86 -8.39
N GLU A 360 -3.96 3.68 -7.17
CA GLU A 360 -5.31 4.06 -6.76
C GLU A 360 -5.55 5.57 -6.83
N ILE A 361 -4.58 6.37 -6.44
CA ILE A 361 -4.66 7.83 -6.53
C ILE A 361 -4.67 8.27 -8.01
N LEU A 362 -3.74 7.74 -8.81
CA LEU A 362 -3.62 8.10 -10.23
C LEU A 362 -4.83 7.67 -11.07
N THR A 363 -5.54 6.60 -10.67
CA THR A 363 -6.75 6.13 -11.36
C THR A 363 -8.05 6.71 -10.81
N SER A 364 -7.99 7.46 -9.71
CA SER A 364 -9.20 8.05 -9.09
C SER A 364 -9.76 9.27 -9.81
N VAL A 365 -9.00 9.85 -10.74
CA VAL A 365 -9.41 11.01 -11.56
C VAL A 365 -9.21 10.68 -13.03
N PRO A 366 -10.20 10.96 -13.92
CA PRO A 366 -10.14 10.57 -15.34
C PRO A 366 -8.98 11.17 -16.14
N SER A 367 -8.51 12.34 -15.76
CA SER A 367 -7.38 13.00 -16.40
C SER A 367 -6.37 13.44 -15.35
N VAL A 368 -5.29 12.70 -15.21
CA VAL A 368 -4.11 13.20 -14.51
C VAL A 368 -3.21 13.81 -15.58
N GLU A 369 -3.07 15.14 -15.55
CA GLU A 369 -2.12 15.86 -16.40
C GLU A 369 -0.70 15.30 -16.25
N LYS A 370 0.17 15.53 -17.24
CA LYS A 370 1.59 15.21 -17.11
C LYS A 370 2.13 15.95 -15.89
N MET A 371 2.55 15.21 -14.89
CA MET A 371 3.17 15.77 -13.69
C MET A 371 4.65 15.38 -13.65
N PRO A 372 5.49 16.27 -13.14
CA PRO A 372 6.89 15.92 -12.87
C PRO A 372 6.94 14.78 -11.83
N PRO A 373 8.07 14.08 -11.74
CA PRO A 373 8.32 13.15 -10.65
C PRO A 373 8.10 13.82 -9.29
N LEU A 374 7.30 13.21 -8.43
CA LEU A 374 6.94 13.79 -7.13
C LEU A 374 7.44 12.91 -6.00
N HIS A 375 7.90 13.57 -4.94
CA HIS A 375 8.26 12.89 -3.71
C HIS A 375 7.05 12.10 -3.16
N PHE A 376 7.30 10.89 -2.70
CA PHE A 376 6.27 9.96 -2.27
C PHE A 376 5.35 10.50 -1.14
N LYS A 377 5.82 11.42 -0.30
CA LYS A 377 5.04 12.05 0.78
C LYS A 377 3.71 12.69 0.30
N TYR A 378 3.62 13.09 -0.96
CA TYR A 378 2.40 13.70 -1.52
C TYR A 378 1.30 12.67 -1.81
N TYR A 379 1.67 11.40 -1.93
CA TYR A 379 0.75 10.29 -2.17
C TYR A 379 0.28 9.59 -0.88
N LEU A 380 0.98 9.79 0.23
CA LEU A 380 0.63 9.20 1.54
C LEU A 380 -0.51 9.87 2.29
#